data_8019f2dcdde339dcc4691dd4f83ab2f7
#
_entry.id   8019f2dcdde339dcc4691dd4f83ab2f7
#
_cell.length_a   1.000
_cell.length_b   1.000
_cell.length_c   1.000
_cell.angle_alpha   90.00
_cell.angle_beta   90.00
_cell.angle_gamma   90.00
#
_symmetry.space_group_name_H-M   'P 1'
#
loop_
_entity.id
_entity.type
_entity.pdbx_description
1 polymer ?
#
loop_
_entity_poly.entity_id
_entity_poly.type
_entity_poly.pdbx_seq_one_letter_code
_entity_poly.pdbx_strand_id
1 'polypeptide(L)'
;GVMLDAVNTQTSIVQNASAQGAAVASVNSSISAIVQTEIEVAPPVRLNFFADPESKNKLPTAINIMASRSSNKNASNVSIGSITAAVALPSELTVGGFAALGTDGTSLSGFGFDGTLKAFGGFVRGASLGNTNLSWKASIATSGGDVKIARDSSLTGTEAASGNSKLTSKSASFEVGYKTLLSGQAVSPYLRLTRAITTRDAYTEQADSFPISYSENKQTATTATVGIKMQTKLPSNIALRYGLGVDFDLARSDAAIEGTSQIPGMTSISVAAPAVQNKARLLLKSGLTKFYYDGSSMSFDLGIQQNTYSSGTTVIGSVGYTIQF
;
A
#
# COMPACT_ATOMS: atom_id res chain seq x y z
N GLY A 1 41.33 -20.50 -0.69
CA GLY A 1 41.13 -20.35 0.73
C GLY A 1 40.63 -18.98 1.14
N VAL A 2 41.09 -18.48 2.25
CA VAL A 2 40.51 -17.33 2.98
C VAL A 2 40.29 -16.06 2.14
N MET A 3 41.15 -15.76 1.18
CA MET A 3 40.97 -14.58 0.30
C MET A 3 39.80 -14.71 -0.69
N LEU A 4 39.60 -15.89 -1.25
CA LEU A 4 38.48 -16.16 -2.16
C LEU A 4 37.15 -16.13 -1.41
N ASP A 5 37.13 -16.66 -0.21
CA ASP A 5 35.96 -16.68 0.66
C ASP A 5 35.58 -15.24 1.08
N ALA A 6 36.54 -14.38 1.35
CA ALA A 6 36.30 -12.96 1.66
C ALA A 6 35.69 -12.21 0.44
N VAL A 7 36.20 -12.41 -0.76
CA VAL A 7 35.67 -11.80 -2.00
C VAL A 7 34.26 -12.30 -2.31
N ASN A 8 34.03 -13.60 -2.19
CA ASN A 8 32.69 -14.17 -2.41
C ASN A 8 31.68 -13.66 -1.38
N THR A 9 32.10 -13.54 -0.11
CA THR A 9 31.27 -12.96 0.95
C THR A 9 30.96 -11.50 0.70
N GLN A 10 31.94 -10.67 0.24
CA GLN A 10 31.69 -9.29 -0.17
C GLN A 10 30.66 -9.20 -1.29
N THR A 11 30.77 -10.04 -2.32
CA THR A 11 29.82 -10.08 -3.43
C THR A 11 28.41 -10.45 -2.95
N SER A 12 28.30 -11.46 -2.08
CA SER A 12 27.03 -11.88 -1.48
C SER A 12 26.38 -10.76 -0.65
N ILE A 13 27.18 -10.00 0.13
CA ILE A 13 26.70 -8.87 0.92
C ILE A 13 26.14 -7.78 0.04
N VAL A 14 26.82 -7.39 -1.03
CA VAL A 14 26.36 -6.36 -1.96
C VAL A 14 25.07 -6.79 -2.67
N GLN A 15 25.01 -8.04 -3.12
CA GLN A 15 23.81 -8.59 -3.75
C GLN A 15 22.62 -8.61 -2.77
N ASN A 16 22.84 -9.05 -1.54
CA ASN A 16 21.80 -9.07 -0.52
C ASN A 16 21.32 -7.67 -0.16
N ALA A 17 22.22 -6.70 0.02
CA ALA A 17 21.86 -5.32 0.31
C ALA A 17 21.02 -4.71 -0.84
N SER A 18 21.38 -4.97 -2.09
CA SER A 18 20.60 -4.54 -3.25
C SER A 18 19.20 -5.18 -3.27
N ALA A 19 19.11 -6.48 -2.97
CA ALA A 19 17.85 -7.22 -2.88
C ALA A 19 16.95 -6.67 -1.74
N GLN A 20 17.52 -6.33 -0.58
CA GLN A 20 16.78 -5.71 0.53
C GLN A 20 16.15 -4.38 0.12
N GLY A 21 16.88 -3.50 -0.56
CA GLY A 21 16.35 -2.22 -1.02
C GLY A 21 15.16 -2.40 -1.96
N ALA A 22 15.25 -3.32 -2.91
CA ALA A 22 14.16 -3.65 -3.83
C ALA A 22 12.96 -4.26 -3.10
N ALA A 23 13.21 -5.14 -2.11
CA ALA A 23 12.17 -5.79 -1.32
C ALA A 23 11.39 -4.77 -0.47
N VAL A 24 12.07 -3.88 0.25
CA VAL A 24 11.45 -2.81 1.04
C VAL A 24 10.55 -1.93 0.17
N ALA A 25 11.05 -1.50 -0.98
CA ALA A 25 10.31 -0.67 -1.92
C ALA A 25 9.05 -1.37 -2.45
N SER A 26 9.16 -2.65 -2.76
CA SER A 26 8.09 -3.47 -3.31
C SER A 26 7.00 -3.77 -2.29
N VAL A 27 7.36 -4.16 -1.08
CA VAL A 27 6.42 -4.36 0.03
C VAL A 27 5.67 -3.06 0.34
N ASN A 28 6.37 -1.93 0.40
CA ASN A 28 5.76 -0.64 0.62
C ASN A 28 4.72 -0.29 -0.45
N SER A 29 5.04 -0.53 -1.71
CA SER A 29 4.13 -0.29 -2.84
C SER A 29 2.85 -1.13 -2.70
N SER A 30 2.97 -2.41 -2.36
CA SER A 30 1.84 -3.33 -2.16
C SER A 30 0.96 -2.91 -0.98
N ILE A 31 1.57 -2.57 0.16
CA ILE A 31 0.85 -2.12 1.36
C ILE A 31 0.12 -0.80 1.08
N SER A 32 0.80 0.17 0.47
CA SER A 32 0.21 1.46 0.15
C SER A 32 -0.99 1.33 -0.80
N ALA A 33 -0.92 0.44 -1.78
CA ALA A 33 -2.00 0.19 -2.70
C ALA A 33 -3.21 -0.48 -2.01
N ILE A 34 -2.98 -1.43 -1.12
CA ILE A 34 -4.05 -2.06 -0.31
C ILE A 34 -4.69 -1.03 0.60
N VAL A 35 -3.90 -0.24 1.36
CA VAL A 35 -4.40 0.83 2.23
C VAL A 35 -5.24 1.85 1.47
N GLN A 36 -4.84 2.25 0.26
CA GLN A 36 -5.64 3.15 -0.58
C GLN A 36 -6.96 2.51 -1.02
N THR A 37 -6.98 1.21 -1.28
CA THR A 37 -8.21 0.48 -1.60
C THR A 37 -9.18 0.47 -0.42
N GLU A 38 -8.70 0.21 0.81
CA GLU A 38 -9.50 0.27 2.04
C GLU A 38 -10.17 1.63 2.22
N ILE A 39 -9.43 2.72 2.02
CA ILE A 39 -9.93 4.09 2.15
C ILE A 39 -10.94 4.44 1.05
N GLU A 40 -10.83 3.86 -0.14
CA GLU A 40 -11.72 4.14 -1.28
C GLU A 40 -13.04 3.38 -1.23
N VAL A 41 -13.03 2.15 -0.73
CA VAL A 41 -14.21 1.27 -0.69
C VAL A 41 -15.16 1.62 0.46
N ALA A 42 -14.67 2.22 1.52
CA ALA A 42 -15.48 2.56 2.68
C ALA A 42 -16.36 3.80 2.44
N PRO A 43 -17.63 3.66 2.12
CA PRO A 43 -18.59 4.73 2.27
C PRO A 43 -19.85 4.28 2.95
N PRO A 44 -20.41 5.06 3.87
CA PRO A 44 -21.83 5.22 3.88
C PRO A 44 -22.17 6.10 2.67
N VAL A 45 -22.52 5.51 1.55
CA VAL A 45 -23.25 6.25 0.51
C VAL A 45 -24.64 6.48 1.11
N ARG A 46 -25.00 7.73 1.35
CA ARG A 46 -26.42 8.06 1.50
C ARG A 46 -27.10 7.66 0.19
N LEU A 47 -27.54 6.43 0.11
CA LEU A 47 -28.53 6.03 -0.86
C LEU A 47 -29.84 6.56 -0.32
N ASN A 48 -30.18 7.81 -0.64
CA ASN A 48 -31.47 8.43 -0.37
C ASN A 48 -32.66 7.69 -1.03
N PHE A 49 -32.49 6.43 -1.41
CA PHE A 49 -33.52 5.68 -2.10
C PHE A 49 -34.58 5.09 -1.17
N PHE A 50 -34.32 4.96 0.13
CA PHE A 50 -35.26 4.41 1.11
C PHE A 50 -35.00 4.99 2.50
N ALA A 51 -34.94 6.32 2.62
CA ALA A 51 -34.88 6.96 3.93
C ALA A 51 -36.22 6.75 4.64
N ASP A 52 -36.24 5.89 5.63
CA ASP A 52 -37.33 5.83 6.60
C ASP A 52 -37.46 7.21 7.27
N PRO A 53 -38.66 7.85 7.23
CA PRO A 53 -38.88 9.17 7.82
C PRO A 53 -38.58 9.24 9.34
N GLU A 54 -38.58 8.10 10.05
CA GLU A 54 -38.28 8.02 11.47
C GLU A 54 -36.75 8.04 11.82
N SER A 55 -35.88 7.87 10.80
CA SER A 55 -34.43 7.82 11.01
C SER A 55 -33.75 9.19 11.05
N LYS A 56 -34.47 10.29 11.15
CA LYS A 56 -33.94 11.68 11.05
C LYS A 56 -32.88 12.04 12.11
N ASN A 57 -32.74 11.28 13.18
CA ASN A 57 -31.83 11.56 14.30
C ASN A 57 -30.64 10.59 14.41
N LYS A 58 -30.48 9.59 13.53
CA LYS A 58 -29.34 8.68 13.57
C LYS A 58 -28.32 9.08 12.50
N LEU A 59 -27.06 9.20 12.93
CA LEU A 59 -25.95 9.38 11.98
C LEU A 59 -25.75 8.07 11.22
N PRO A 60 -25.82 8.07 9.87
CA PRO A 60 -25.60 6.86 9.11
C PRO A 60 -24.19 6.33 9.36
N THR A 61 -24.11 5.13 9.89
CA THR A 61 -22.86 4.43 10.20
C THR A 61 -22.72 3.23 9.28
N ALA A 62 -21.53 3.00 8.77
CA ALA A 62 -21.22 1.82 7.99
C ALA A 62 -20.01 1.09 8.57
N ILE A 63 -20.08 -0.23 8.55
CA ILE A 63 -18.95 -1.13 8.84
C ILE A 63 -18.68 -1.94 7.58
N ASN A 64 -17.45 -1.93 7.13
CA ASN A 64 -16.98 -2.75 6.01
C ASN A 64 -15.96 -3.76 6.52
N ILE A 65 -16.10 -5.00 6.11
CA ILE A 65 -15.10 -6.06 6.30
C ILE A 65 -14.57 -6.41 4.92
N MET A 66 -13.27 -6.41 4.75
CA MET A 66 -12.66 -6.67 3.45
C MET A 66 -11.49 -7.64 3.56
N ALA A 67 -11.32 -8.48 2.56
CA ALA A 67 -10.14 -9.27 2.30
C ALA A 67 -9.50 -8.83 0.99
N SER A 68 -8.21 -8.56 1.02
CA SER A 68 -7.44 -8.08 -0.13
C SER A 68 -6.19 -8.93 -0.32
N ARG A 69 -5.80 -9.13 -1.57
CA ARG A 69 -4.53 -9.77 -1.92
C ARG A 69 -3.82 -8.95 -2.98
N SER A 70 -2.56 -8.66 -2.71
CA SER A 70 -1.63 -8.07 -3.67
C SER A 70 -0.72 -9.16 -4.21
N SER A 71 -0.57 -9.22 -5.52
CA SER A 71 0.37 -10.10 -6.22
C SER A 71 1.31 -9.28 -7.09
N ASN A 72 2.60 -9.56 -6.95
CA ASN A 72 3.65 -8.91 -7.71
C ASN A 72 4.68 -9.96 -8.14
N LYS A 73 4.99 -10.03 -9.42
CA LYS A 73 5.90 -11.04 -9.98
C LYS A 73 7.33 -10.94 -9.40
N ASN A 74 7.73 -9.76 -8.95
CA ASN A 74 9.08 -9.46 -8.45
C ASN A 74 9.09 -9.02 -6.98
N ALA A 75 8.04 -9.35 -6.23
CA ALA A 75 7.87 -8.94 -4.84
C ALA A 75 7.04 -9.92 -4.04
N SER A 76 7.00 -9.71 -2.72
CA SER A 76 6.13 -10.45 -1.83
C SER A 76 4.66 -10.31 -2.20
N ASN A 77 3.92 -11.41 -2.16
CA ASN A 77 2.47 -11.41 -2.21
C ASN A 77 1.94 -11.14 -0.81
N VAL A 78 1.17 -10.09 -0.64
CA VAL A 78 0.60 -9.71 0.66
C VAL A 78 -0.89 -9.96 0.66
N SER A 79 -1.38 -10.67 1.68
CA SER A 79 -2.81 -10.87 1.94
C SER A 79 -3.21 -10.12 3.20
N ILE A 80 -4.27 -9.35 3.17
CA ILE A 80 -4.75 -8.50 4.28
C ILE A 80 -6.24 -8.73 4.48
N GLY A 81 -6.64 -8.92 5.73
CA GLY A 81 -8.01 -8.79 6.19
C GLY A 81 -8.17 -7.49 6.95
N SER A 82 -9.24 -6.75 6.71
CA SER A 82 -9.47 -5.45 7.33
C SER A 82 -10.91 -5.24 7.78
N ILE A 83 -11.06 -4.33 8.73
CA ILE A 83 -12.33 -3.77 9.13
C ILE A 83 -12.23 -2.25 9.06
N THR A 84 -13.23 -1.63 8.44
CA THR A 84 -13.35 -0.18 8.33
C THR A 84 -14.69 0.25 8.91
N ALA A 85 -14.68 1.28 9.75
CA ALA A 85 -15.88 1.92 10.25
C ALA A 85 -15.93 3.38 9.79
N ALA A 86 -17.11 3.85 9.40
CA ALA A 86 -17.30 5.22 8.95
C ALA A 86 -18.66 5.76 9.38
N VAL A 87 -18.70 7.06 9.66
CA VAL A 87 -19.91 7.80 10.05
C VAL A 87 -20.10 8.98 9.11
N ALA A 88 -21.31 9.12 8.56
CA ALA A 88 -21.68 10.30 7.78
C ALA A 88 -22.27 11.37 8.72
N LEU A 89 -21.66 12.56 8.73
CA LEU A 89 -22.09 13.71 9.50
C LEU A 89 -23.11 14.55 8.71
N PRO A 90 -23.93 15.38 9.37
CA PRO A 90 -24.95 16.21 8.72
C PRO A 90 -24.40 17.19 7.68
N SER A 91 -23.13 17.59 7.83
CA SER A 91 -22.40 18.52 6.92
C SER A 91 -21.88 17.88 5.63
N GLU A 92 -22.43 16.75 5.20
CA GLU A 92 -21.94 15.95 4.07
C GLU A 92 -20.50 15.45 4.23
N LEU A 93 -19.97 15.51 5.44
CA LEU A 93 -18.69 14.93 5.79
C LEU A 93 -18.86 13.47 6.15
N THR A 94 -17.90 12.64 5.76
CA THR A 94 -17.76 11.28 6.25
C THR A 94 -16.42 11.16 6.96
N VAL A 95 -16.43 10.65 8.19
CA VAL A 95 -15.22 10.36 8.95
C VAL A 95 -15.15 8.86 9.17
N GLY A 96 -14.00 8.28 8.99
CA GLY A 96 -13.81 6.84 9.16
C GLY A 96 -12.39 6.47 9.55
N GLY A 97 -12.26 5.22 9.97
CA GLY A 97 -10.98 4.61 10.29
C GLY A 97 -10.99 3.13 9.97
N PHE A 98 -9.83 2.56 9.79
CA PHE A 98 -9.67 1.13 9.51
C PHE A 98 -8.53 0.52 10.34
N ALA A 99 -8.65 -0.78 10.58
CA ALA A 99 -7.59 -1.63 11.09
C ALA A 99 -7.47 -2.87 10.20
N ALA A 100 -6.26 -3.32 9.97
CA ALA A 100 -5.99 -4.45 9.10
C ALA A 100 -4.88 -5.33 9.66
N LEU A 101 -4.99 -6.63 9.39
CA LEU A 101 -3.99 -7.64 9.67
C LEU A 101 -3.65 -8.36 8.37
N GLY A 102 -2.37 -8.60 8.14
CA GLY A 102 -1.90 -9.23 6.92
C GLY A 102 -0.83 -10.27 7.15
N THR A 103 -0.62 -11.08 6.12
CA THR A 103 0.45 -12.07 6.05
C THR A 103 1.14 -11.98 4.71
N ASP A 104 2.43 -12.31 4.70
CA ASP A 104 3.19 -12.48 3.48
C ASP A 104 2.97 -13.91 2.96
N GLY A 105 2.60 -14.05 1.70
CA GLY A 105 2.32 -15.35 1.08
C GLY A 105 3.51 -16.00 0.38
N THR A 106 4.54 -15.22 0.03
CA THR A 106 5.78 -15.71 -0.58
C THR A 106 6.90 -14.75 -0.22
N SER A 107 7.91 -15.24 0.48
CA SER A 107 9.12 -14.47 0.74
C SER A 107 9.88 -14.27 -0.58
N LEU A 108 10.30 -13.05 -0.83
CA LEU A 108 11.45 -12.83 -1.70
C LEU A 108 12.64 -13.58 -1.12
N SER A 109 13.52 -14.14 -1.97
CA SER A 109 14.72 -14.79 -1.49
C SER A 109 15.45 -13.86 -0.52
N GLY A 110 15.50 -14.27 0.75
CA GLY A 110 16.17 -13.55 1.80
C GLY A 110 15.44 -12.35 2.44
N PHE A 111 14.15 -12.08 2.13
CA PHE A 111 13.38 -11.02 2.78
C PHE A 111 11.90 -11.39 2.89
N GLY A 112 11.34 -11.39 4.09
CA GLY A 112 9.93 -11.67 4.32
C GLY A 112 9.46 -11.15 5.67
N PHE A 113 8.14 -11.04 5.86
CA PHE A 113 7.58 -10.72 7.16
C PHE A 113 7.70 -11.92 8.11
N ASP A 114 8.11 -11.64 9.34
CA ASP A 114 8.11 -12.60 10.44
C ASP A 114 6.86 -12.36 11.29
N GLY A 115 5.78 -13.10 10.99
CA GLY A 115 4.50 -12.96 11.65
C GLY A 115 3.50 -12.07 10.90
N THR A 116 2.77 -11.25 11.64
CA THR A 116 1.61 -10.51 11.14
C THR A 116 1.97 -9.06 10.79
N LEU A 117 1.69 -8.67 9.55
CA LEU A 117 1.65 -7.28 9.15
C LEU A 117 0.42 -6.62 9.78
N LYS A 118 0.60 -5.42 10.35
CA LYS A 118 -0.48 -4.61 10.93
C LYS A 118 -0.60 -3.30 10.16
N ALA A 119 -1.82 -2.85 9.91
CA ALA A 119 -2.07 -1.53 9.34
C ALA A 119 -3.27 -0.88 10.01
N PHE A 120 -3.24 0.42 10.19
CA PHE A 120 -4.36 1.21 10.65
C PHE A 120 -4.29 2.62 10.08
N GLY A 121 -5.44 3.26 10.00
CA GLY A 121 -5.53 4.60 9.47
C GLY A 121 -6.88 5.23 9.68
N GLY A 122 -6.98 6.48 9.24
CA GLY A 122 -8.21 7.24 9.28
C GLY A 122 -8.34 8.14 8.06
N PHE A 123 -9.57 8.52 7.78
CA PHE A 123 -9.88 9.41 6.69
C PHE A 123 -11.05 10.32 7.02
N VAL A 124 -11.07 11.45 6.33
CA VAL A 124 -12.21 12.35 6.25
C VAL A 124 -12.44 12.69 4.79
N ARG A 125 -13.69 12.75 4.37
CA ARG A 125 -14.07 13.17 3.02
C ARG A 125 -15.30 14.04 3.06
N GLY A 126 -15.35 15.03 2.15
CA GLY A 126 -16.50 15.86 1.89
C GLY A 126 -17.10 15.53 0.53
N ALA A 127 -18.43 15.47 0.47
CA ALA A 127 -19.14 15.20 -0.78
C ALA A 127 -19.18 16.43 -1.70
N SER A 128 -19.16 17.65 -1.09
CA SER A 128 -19.07 18.91 -1.84
C SER A 128 -18.29 19.95 -1.01
N LEU A 129 -17.71 20.93 -1.72
CA LEU A 129 -17.16 22.15 -1.14
C LEU A 129 -18.16 23.29 -1.41
N GLY A 130 -19.01 23.57 -0.44
CA GLY A 130 -20.12 24.49 -0.63
C GLY A 130 -21.14 23.92 -1.64
N ASN A 131 -21.72 24.77 -2.48
CA ASN A 131 -22.67 24.37 -3.54
C ASN A 131 -21.98 23.93 -4.83
N THR A 132 -20.74 23.47 -4.76
CA THR A 132 -19.98 23.03 -5.93
C THR A 132 -19.98 21.51 -6.08
N ASN A 133 -19.68 21.01 -7.26
CA ASN A 133 -19.47 19.58 -7.52
C ASN A 133 -18.08 19.10 -7.09
N LEU A 134 -17.31 19.94 -6.37
CA LEU A 134 -15.99 19.58 -5.86
C LEU A 134 -16.12 18.66 -4.66
N SER A 135 -15.42 17.55 -4.70
CA SER A 135 -15.28 16.61 -3.58
C SER A 135 -13.82 16.57 -3.14
N TRP A 136 -13.60 16.26 -1.88
CA TRP A 136 -12.27 16.13 -1.34
C TRP A 136 -12.17 14.96 -0.36
N LYS A 137 -10.96 14.45 -0.17
CA LYS A 137 -10.64 13.41 0.80
C LYS A 137 -9.24 13.64 1.35
N ALA A 138 -9.11 13.53 2.67
CA ALA A 138 -7.83 13.47 3.35
C ALA A 138 -7.70 12.15 4.11
N SER A 139 -6.53 11.55 4.15
CA SER A 139 -6.29 10.32 4.88
C SER A 139 -4.87 10.22 5.41
N ILE A 140 -4.74 9.48 6.51
CA ILE A 140 -3.47 9.08 7.11
C ILE A 140 -3.51 7.59 7.36
N ALA A 141 -2.37 6.92 7.20
CA ALA A 141 -2.24 5.51 7.48
C ALA A 141 -0.84 5.18 7.99
N THR A 142 -0.75 4.13 8.78
CA THR A 142 0.50 3.49 9.14
C THR A 142 0.36 1.99 9.01
N SER A 143 1.44 1.35 8.60
CA SER A 143 1.53 -0.10 8.50
C SER A 143 2.93 -0.55 8.89
N GLY A 144 3.07 -1.81 9.31
CA GLY A 144 4.36 -2.35 9.64
C GLY A 144 4.28 -3.74 10.23
N GLY A 145 5.44 -4.37 10.36
CA GLY A 145 5.62 -5.68 10.91
C GLY A 145 7.10 -5.99 11.09
N ASP A 146 7.38 -7.06 11.80
CA ASP A 146 8.73 -7.58 11.92
C ASP A 146 9.10 -8.28 10.61
N VAL A 147 10.35 -8.12 10.18
CA VAL A 147 10.88 -8.70 8.96
C VAL A 147 12.11 -9.53 9.27
N LYS A 148 12.17 -10.70 8.67
CA LYS A 148 13.33 -11.57 8.66
C LYS A 148 14.11 -11.36 7.37
N ILE A 149 15.40 -11.12 7.52
CA ILE A 149 16.31 -10.88 6.42
C ILE A 149 17.37 -11.96 6.47
N ALA A 150 17.58 -12.67 5.36
CA ALA A 150 18.56 -13.73 5.28
C ALA A 150 19.51 -13.48 4.09
N ARG A 151 20.80 -13.61 4.34
CA ARG A 151 21.84 -13.61 3.33
C ARG A 151 22.07 -15.05 2.89
N ASP A 152 21.83 -15.33 1.62
CA ASP A 152 22.00 -16.65 1.03
C ASP A 152 23.49 -17.01 0.90
N SER A 153 23.79 -18.28 1.10
CA SER A 153 25.11 -18.88 0.87
C SER A 153 25.23 -19.57 -0.50
N SER A 154 24.49 -19.09 -1.51
CA SER A 154 24.46 -19.68 -2.85
C SER A 154 25.82 -19.68 -3.58
N LEU A 155 26.71 -18.76 -3.21
CA LEU A 155 28.08 -18.77 -3.71
C LEU A 155 28.96 -19.64 -2.81
N THR A 156 29.70 -20.55 -3.42
CA THR A 156 30.65 -21.43 -2.70
C THR A 156 31.62 -20.59 -1.87
N GLY A 157 31.80 -20.93 -0.60
CA GLY A 157 32.68 -20.21 0.32
C GLY A 157 32.09 -18.93 0.94
N THR A 158 30.78 -18.67 0.75
CA THR A 158 30.07 -17.60 1.45
C THR A 158 29.44 -18.11 2.72
N GLU A 159 29.43 -17.30 3.76
CA GLU A 159 28.73 -17.56 5.00
C GLU A 159 27.27 -17.13 4.91
N ALA A 160 26.35 -18.01 5.31
CA ALA A 160 24.95 -17.66 5.51
C ALA A 160 24.81 -16.78 6.74
N ALA A 161 23.90 -15.81 6.68
CA ALA A 161 23.57 -14.98 7.82
C ALA A 161 22.10 -14.63 7.82
N SER A 162 21.55 -14.32 8.97
CA SER A 162 20.19 -13.86 9.09
C SER A 162 20.06 -12.79 10.15
N GLY A 163 19.06 -11.92 10.02
CA GLY A 163 18.78 -10.90 11.02
C GLY A 163 17.29 -10.55 11.03
N ASN A 164 16.87 -9.97 12.13
CA ASN A 164 15.51 -9.49 12.30
C ASN A 164 15.53 -7.96 12.35
N SER A 165 14.56 -7.35 11.69
CA SER A 165 14.37 -5.91 11.68
C SER A 165 12.87 -5.61 11.73
N LYS A 166 12.52 -4.35 11.76
CA LYS A 166 11.15 -3.89 11.69
C LYS A 166 10.97 -2.97 10.48
N LEU A 167 9.93 -3.22 9.73
CA LEU A 167 9.51 -2.34 8.63
C LEU A 167 8.30 -1.53 9.08
N THR A 168 8.36 -0.22 8.93
CA THR A 168 7.24 0.69 9.22
C THR A 168 7.02 1.62 8.03
N SER A 169 5.78 1.74 7.60
CA SER A 169 5.38 2.71 6.57
C SER A 169 4.33 3.66 7.13
N LYS A 170 4.47 4.94 6.85
CA LYS A 170 3.51 6.00 7.21
C LYS A 170 3.16 6.76 5.94
N SER A 171 1.88 7.05 5.76
CA SER A 171 1.42 7.82 4.60
C SER A 171 0.36 8.84 4.99
N ALA A 172 0.33 9.94 4.24
CA ALA A 172 -0.73 10.92 4.26
C ALA A 172 -1.10 11.24 2.82
N SER A 173 -2.39 11.40 2.54
CA SER A 173 -2.87 11.77 1.22
C SER A 173 -3.99 12.80 1.28
N PHE A 174 -4.06 13.61 0.23
CA PHE A 174 -5.13 14.56 -0.02
C PHE A 174 -5.56 14.48 -1.48
N GLU A 175 -6.86 14.35 -1.71
CA GLU A 175 -7.47 14.21 -3.04
C GLU A 175 -8.56 15.26 -3.21
N VAL A 176 -8.60 15.89 -4.37
CA VAL A 176 -9.70 16.76 -4.83
C VAL A 176 -10.24 16.17 -6.13
N GLY A 177 -11.55 16.07 -6.26
CA GLY A 177 -12.23 15.61 -7.46
C GLY A 177 -13.38 16.51 -7.82
N TYR A 178 -13.74 16.49 -9.09
CA TYR A 178 -14.90 17.22 -9.62
C TYR A 178 -15.93 16.21 -10.13
N LYS A 179 -17.12 16.18 -9.52
CA LYS A 179 -18.19 15.23 -9.89
C LYS A 179 -19.06 15.83 -10.99
N THR A 180 -19.24 15.09 -12.06
CA THR A 180 -20.13 15.45 -13.16
C THR A 180 -20.87 14.22 -13.69
N LEU A 181 -21.90 14.46 -14.49
CA LEU A 181 -22.62 13.42 -15.22
C LEU A 181 -22.29 13.55 -16.70
N LEU A 182 -21.84 12.46 -17.30
CA LEU A 182 -21.60 12.36 -18.73
C LEU A 182 -22.39 11.16 -19.27
N SER A 183 -23.38 11.41 -20.13
CA SER A 183 -24.22 10.36 -20.73
C SER A 183 -24.82 9.40 -19.69
N GLY A 184 -25.28 9.92 -18.55
CA GLY A 184 -25.87 9.13 -17.46
C GLY A 184 -24.89 8.40 -16.56
N GLN A 185 -23.59 8.53 -16.79
CA GLN A 185 -22.53 8.00 -15.94
C GLN A 185 -21.98 9.08 -15.00
N ALA A 186 -21.75 8.74 -13.75
CA ALA A 186 -21.04 9.61 -12.83
C ALA A 186 -19.54 9.57 -13.16
N VAL A 187 -18.99 10.72 -13.48
CA VAL A 187 -17.57 10.90 -13.86
C VAL A 187 -16.92 11.85 -12.89
N SER A 188 -15.73 11.52 -12.41
CA SER A 188 -14.99 12.33 -11.45
C SER A 188 -13.50 12.36 -11.81
N PRO A 189 -13.03 13.34 -12.60
CA PRO A 189 -11.61 13.65 -12.66
C PRO A 189 -11.11 14.05 -11.27
N TYR A 190 -9.88 13.68 -10.95
CA TYR A 190 -9.29 13.96 -9.63
C TYR A 190 -7.80 14.21 -9.71
N LEU A 191 -7.31 14.94 -8.72
CA LEU A 191 -5.90 15.11 -8.39
C LEU A 191 -5.70 14.64 -6.95
N ARG A 192 -4.69 13.80 -6.71
CA ARG A 192 -4.30 13.34 -5.38
C ARG A 192 -2.81 13.58 -5.17
N LEU A 193 -2.47 14.06 -3.99
CA LEU A 193 -1.10 14.12 -3.49
C LEU A 193 -0.96 13.11 -2.36
N THR A 194 0.09 12.31 -2.42
CA THR A 194 0.43 11.32 -1.38
C THR A 194 1.87 11.48 -0.97
N ARG A 195 2.12 11.57 0.34
CA ARG A 195 3.46 11.45 0.91
C ARG A 195 3.55 10.17 1.71
N ALA A 196 4.55 9.35 1.41
CA ALA A 196 4.84 8.11 2.10
C ALA A 196 6.28 8.10 2.62
N ILE A 197 6.46 7.56 3.82
CA ILE A 197 7.76 7.37 4.47
C ILE A 197 7.80 5.91 4.92
N THR A 198 8.81 5.18 4.46
CA THR A 198 9.05 3.80 4.87
C THR A 198 10.42 3.71 5.53
N THR A 199 10.46 3.10 6.70
CA THR A 199 11.67 2.91 7.48
C THR A 199 11.85 1.43 7.78
N ARG A 200 13.03 0.91 7.50
CA ARG A 200 13.54 -0.36 8.03
C ARG A 200 14.51 -0.03 9.14
N ASP A 201 14.23 -0.52 10.35
CA ASP A 201 15.06 -0.26 11.51
C ASP A 201 16.47 -0.87 11.34
N ALA A 202 17.46 -0.31 12.03
CA ALA A 202 18.80 -0.88 12.10
C ALA A 202 18.75 -2.30 12.67
N TYR A 203 19.65 -3.18 12.21
CA TYR A 203 19.78 -4.53 12.73
C TYR A 203 21.20 -5.07 12.54
N THR A 204 21.54 -6.10 13.29
CA THR A 204 22.79 -6.85 13.13
C THR A 204 22.47 -8.29 12.73
N GLU A 205 23.18 -8.79 11.74
CA GLU A 205 23.09 -10.19 11.33
C GLU A 205 23.62 -11.12 12.43
N GLN A 206 23.04 -12.30 12.49
CA GLN A 206 23.60 -13.45 13.20
C GLN A 206 24.37 -14.29 12.18
N ALA A 207 25.67 -14.36 12.35
CA ALA A 207 26.61 -15.11 11.52
C ALA A 207 27.74 -15.62 12.40
N ASP A 208 28.39 -16.71 11.98
CA ASP A 208 29.46 -17.31 12.79
C ASP A 208 30.74 -16.48 12.80
N SER A 209 31.12 -15.90 11.66
CA SER A 209 32.41 -15.21 11.51
C SER A 209 32.29 -13.75 11.08
N PHE A 210 31.34 -13.43 10.19
CA PHE A 210 31.26 -12.12 9.55
C PHE A 210 29.86 -11.48 9.64
N PRO A 211 29.35 -11.17 10.84
CA PRO A 211 28.09 -10.45 10.98
C PRO A 211 28.20 -9.02 10.44
N ILE A 212 27.15 -8.55 9.78
CA ILE A 212 27.02 -7.19 9.30
C ILE A 212 26.04 -6.45 10.21
N SER A 213 26.41 -5.23 10.61
CA SER A 213 25.50 -4.31 11.29
C SER A 213 24.99 -3.30 10.27
N TYR A 214 23.72 -3.39 9.91
CA TYR A 214 23.06 -2.47 8.97
C TYR A 214 22.43 -1.30 9.71
N SER A 215 22.64 -0.10 9.20
CA SER A 215 21.99 1.11 9.67
C SER A 215 20.50 1.13 9.32
N GLU A 216 19.74 2.01 9.95
CA GLU A 216 18.38 2.34 9.54
C GLU A 216 18.35 2.73 8.05
N ASN A 217 17.38 2.21 7.32
CA ASN A 217 17.15 2.60 5.94
C ASN A 217 15.81 3.31 5.80
N LYS A 218 15.80 4.49 5.21
CA LYS A 218 14.63 5.32 5.06
C LYS A 218 14.39 5.69 3.61
N GLN A 219 13.16 5.49 3.16
CA GLN A 219 12.67 5.87 1.84
C GLN A 219 11.52 6.87 2.00
N THR A 220 11.54 7.93 1.22
CA THR A 220 10.48 8.96 1.22
C THR A 220 10.05 9.22 -0.21
N ALA A 221 8.75 9.23 -0.45
CA ALA A 221 8.18 9.57 -1.75
C ALA A 221 7.02 10.56 -1.59
N THR A 222 6.98 11.55 -2.46
CA THR A 222 5.82 12.43 -2.66
C THR A 222 5.35 12.22 -4.08
N THR A 223 4.12 11.73 -4.24
CA THR A 223 3.55 11.34 -5.52
C THR A 223 2.30 12.16 -5.79
N ALA A 224 2.17 12.68 -7.01
CA ALA A 224 0.91 13.22 -7.52
C ALA A 224 0.24 12.17 -8.39
N THR A 225 -1.07 11.96 -8.20
CA THR A 225 -1.90 11.13 -9.07
C THR A 225 -2.91 12.01 -9.79
N VAL A 226 -2.93 11.95 -11.10
CA VAL A 226 -3.98 12.56 -11.93
C VAL A 226 -4.80 11.43 -12.53
N GLY A 227 -6.12 11.50 -12.43
CA GLY A 227 -6.95 10.41 -12.92
C GLY A 227 -8.41 10.78 -13.08
N ILE A 228 -9.18 9.77 -13.49
CA ILE A 228 -10.61 9.84 -13.66
C ILE A 228 -11.24 8.60 -13.02
N LYS A 229 -12.31 8.80 -12.25
CA LYS A 229 -13.16 7.74 -11.69
C LYS A 229 -14.51 7.80 -12.37
N MET A 230 -15.06 6.66 -12.70
CA MET A 230 -16.35 6.53 -13.35
C MET A 230 -17.19 5.50 -12.63
N GLN A 231 -18.49 5.76 -12.55
CA GLN A 231 -19.45 4.84 -11.97
C GLN A 231 -20.72 4.78 -12.82
N THR A 232 -21.15 3.57 -13.12
CA THR A 232 -22.37 3.28 -13.87
C THR A 232 -23.27 2.40 -13.03
N LYS A 233 -24.56 2.74 -12.98
CA LYS A 233 -25.57 1.88 -12.37
C LYS A 233 -26.02 0.85 -13.43
N LEU A 234 -26.00 -0.41 -13.04
CA LEU A 234 -26.51 -1.52 -13.82
C LEU A 234 -27.85 -1.99 -13.24
N PRO A 235 -28.65 -2.76 -13.98
CA PRO A 235 -29.85 -3.43 -13.44
C PRO A 235 -29.53 -4.23 -12.18
N SER A 236 -30.58 -4.58 -11.43
CA SER A 236 -30.48 -5.43 -10.24
C SER A 236 -29.65 -4.83 -9.08
N ASN A 237 -29.65 -3.51 -8.91
CA ASN A 237 -28.92 -2.81 -7.84
C ASN A 237 -27.40 -3.10 -7.83
N ILE A 238 -26.82 -3.14 -9.01
CA ILE A 238 -25.38 -3.28 -9.19
C ILE A 238 -24.78 -1.94 -9.61
N ALA A 239 -23.65 -1.58 -9.05
CA ALA A 239 -22.83 -0.47 -9.53
C ALA A 239 -21.50 -1.02 -10.08
N LEU A 240 -21.17 -0.64 -11.30
CA LEU A 240 -19.86 -0.83 -11.90
C LEU A 240 -19.02 0.44 -11.66
N ARG A 241 -17.82 0.26 -11.14
CA ARG A 241 -16.85 1.33 -10.91
C ARG A 241 -15.61 1.02 -11.73
N TYR A 242 -15.01 2.03 -12.30
CA TYR A 242 -13.72 1.93 -12.98
C TYR A 242 -12.97 3.24 -12.88
N GLY A 243 -11.67 3.16 -12.91
CA GLY A 243 -10.79 4.30 -12.79
C GLY A 243 -9.50 4.11 -13.57
N LEU A 244 -9.02 5.21 -14.09
CA LEU A 244 -7.73 5.33 -14.76
C LEU A 244 -6.97 6.45 -14.10
N GLY A 245 -5.69 6.26 -13.84
CA GLY A 245 -4.84 7.30 -13.28
C GLY A 245 -3.39 7.11 -13.67
N VAL A 246 -2.62 8.16 -13.48
CA VAL A 246 -1.16 8.14 -13.61
C VAL A 246 -0.56 8.77 -12.37
N ASP A 247 0.33 8.03 -11.72
CA ASP A 247 1.15 8.50 -10.61
C ASP A 247 2.43 9.13 -11.14
N PHE A 248 2.79 10.30 -10.63
CA PHE A 248 4.05 10.98 -10.92
C PHE A 248 4.81 11.23 -9.62
N ASP A 249 6.06 10.82 -9.55
CA ASP A 249 6.93 11.15 -8.42
C ASP A 249 7.36 12.62 -8.52
N LEU A 250 6.86 13.45 -7.60
CA LEU A 250 7.24 14.86 -7.47
C LEU A 250 8.57 15.00 -6.74
N ALA A 251 8.75 14.19 -5.69
CA ALA A 251 9.98 14.12 -4.92
C ALA A 251 10.16 12.70 -4.38
N ARG A 252 11.39 12.20 -4.44
CA ARG A 252 11.77 10.89 -3.92
C ARG A 252 13.17 10.95 -3.34
N SER A 253 13.35 10.31 -2.20
CA SER A 253 14.63 10.10 -1.56
C SER A 253 14.68 8.66 -1.06
N ASP A 254 15.54 7.88 -1.67
CA ASP A 254 15.77 6.49 -1.32
C ASP A 254 17.21 6.41 -0.76
N ALA A 255 17.31 6.18 0.56
CA ALA A 255 18.62 6.07 1.21
C ALA A 255 19.38 4.83 0.73
N ALA A 256 20.70 4.94 0.62
CA ALA A 256 21.56 3.79 0.41
C ALA A 256 21.42 2.79 1.57
N ILE A 257 21.66 1.53 1.29
CA ILE A 257 21.78 0.49 2.33
C ILE A 257 23.20 0.60 2.90
N GLU A 258 23.31 1.07 4.13
CA GLU A 258 24.58 1.27 4.79
C GLU A 258 24.77 0.29 5.93
N GLY A 259 26.02 -0.07 6.22
CA GLY A 259 26.36 -0.97 7.28
C GLY A 259 27.86 -0.98 7.58
N THR A 260 28.22 -1.69 8.65
CA THR A 260 29.59 -1.92 9.08
C THR A 260 29.87 -3.42 9.13
N SER A 261 31.10 -3.80 8.80
CA SER A 261 31.57 -5.16 8.77
C SER A 261 32.90 -5.31 9.49
N GLN A 262 33.15 -6.50 9.99
CA GLN A 262 34.48 -6.87 10.55
C GLN A 262 35.36 -7.58 9.51
N ILE A 263 34.91 -7.68 8.25
CA ILE A 263 35.68 -8.31 7.17
C ILE A 263 36.92 -7.46 6.86
N PRO A 264 38.14 -8.02 6.91
CA PRO A 264 39.34 -7.30 6.52
C PRO A 264 39.23 -6.75 5.10
N GLY A 265 39.48 -5.45 4.92
CA GLY A 265 39.34 -4.76 3.64
C GLY A 265 37.93 -4.29 3.29
N MET A 266 36.91 -4.60 4.09
CA MET A 266 35.53 -4.16 3.90
C MET A 266 34.90 -3.77 5.25
N THR A 267 35.35 -2.69 5.84
CA THR A 267 34.86 -2.23 7.16
C THR A 267 33.56 -1.45 7.07
N SER A 268 33.21 -0.93 5.90
CA SER A 268 31.95 -0.23 5.63
C SER A 268 31.30 -0.76 4.38
N ILE A 269 29.98 -0.76 4.38
CA ILE A 269 29.12 -1.17 3.27
C ILE A 269 28.25 0.02 2.93
N SER A 270 28.19 0.37 1.65
CA SER A 270 27.25 1.35 1.13
C SER A 270 26.80 0.89 -0.26
N VAL A 271 25.55 0.46 -0.38
CA VAL A 271 24.94 0.00 -1.61
C VAL A 271 23.82 0.97 -1.99
N ALA A 272 23.93 1.54 -3.17
CA ALA A 272 22.93 2.48 -3.67
C ALA A 272 21.54 1.84 -3.69
N ALA A 273 20.52 2.65 -3.40
CA ALA A 273 19.13 2.24 -3.56
C ALA A 273 18.85 1.84 -5.01
N PRO A 274 17.87 0.93 -5.24
CA PRO A 274 17.48 0.55 -6.58
C PRO A 274 17.08 1.77 -7.42
N ALA A 275 17.51 1.78 -8.69
CA ALA A 275 17.14 2.87 -9.59
C ALA A 275 15.63 2.85 -9.88
N VAL A 276 15.02 4.02 -9.83
CA VAL A 276 13.61 4.19 -10.23
C VAL A 276 13.50 3.95 -11.73
N GLN A 277 12.78 2.91 -12.13
CA GLN A 277 12.53 2.58 -13.54
C GLN A 277 11.35 3.36 -14.11
N ASN A 278 10.29 3.53 -13.33
CA ASN A 278 9.06 4.18 -13.78
C ASN A 278 8.76 5.41 -12.91
N LYS A 279 9.08 6.61 -13.41
CA LYS A 279 8.73 7.88 -12.76
C LYS A 279 7.24 8.21 -12.93
N ALA A 280 6.64 7.79 -14.02
CA ALA A 280 5.20 7.84 -14.28
C ALA A 280 4.66 6.41 -14.32
N ARG A 281 3.61 6.13 -13.55
CA ARG A 281 3.06 4.77 -13.37
C ARG A 281 1.58 4.75 -13.64
N LEU A 282 1.15 3.89 -14.54
CA LEU A 282 -0.26 3.66 -14.84
C LEU A 282 -0.95 2.96 -13.67
N LEU A 283 -2.15 3.45 -13.36
CA LEU A 283 -3.06 2.90 -12.34
C LEU A 283 -4.40 2.61 -13.00
N LEU A 284 -4.84 1.37 -12.96
CA LEU A 284 -6.15 0.92 -13.43
C LEU A 284 -6.92 0.34 -12.25
N LYS A 285 -8.20 0.66 -12.14
CA LYS A 285 -9.12 0.09 -11.14
C LYS A 285 -10.42 -0.29 -11.79
N SER A 286 -11.01 -1.39 -11.35
CA SER A 286 -12.35 -1.83 -11.70
C SER A 286 -13.01 -2.45 -10.49
N GLY A 287 -14.31 -2.28 -10.32
CA GLY A 287 -15.02 -2.87 -9.20
C GLY A 287 -16.51 -2.99 -9.47
N LEU A 288 -17.11 -3.99 -8.87
CA LEU A 288 -18.55 -4.24 -8.85
C LEU A 288 -19.06 -4.15 -7.41
N THR A 289 -20.17 -3.49 -7.21
CA THR A 289 -20.87 -3.48 -5.91
C THR A 289 -22.32 -3.88 -6.12
N LYS A 290 -22.76 -4.91 -5.43
CA LYS A 290 -24.15 -5.33 -5.31
C LYS A 290 -24.74 -4.75 -4.05
N PHE A 291 -25.85 -4.01 -4.16
CA PHE A 291 -26.60 -3.47 -3.01
C PHE A 291 -27.80 -4.37 -2.72
N TYR A 292 -28.06 -4.60 -1.44
CA TYR A 292 -29.17 -5.39 -0.95
C TYR A 292 -30.25 -4.48 -0.33
N TYR A 293 -31.46 -5.00 -0.16
CA TYR A 293 -32.60 -4.24 0.36
C TYR A 293 -32.48 -3.86 1.83
N ASP A 294 -31.65 -4.59 2.59
CA ASP A 294 -31.36 -4.32 4.01
C ASP A 294 -30.31 -3.23 4.23
N GLY A 295 -29.88 -2.54 3.18
CA GLY A 295 -28.85 -1.52 3.25
C GLY A 295 -27.41 -2.08 3.21
N SER A 296 -27.26 -3.40 3.20
CA SER A 296 -25.92 -4.01 3.04
C SER A 296 -25.46 -4.00 1.60
N SER A 297 -24.16 -4.21 1.39
CA SER A 297 -23.62 -4.35 0.04
C SER A 297 -22.40 -5.28 0.02
N MET A 298 -22.18 -5.91 -1.12
CA MET A 298 -20.99 -6.72 -1.40
C MET A 298 -20.21 -6.11 -2.55
N SER A 299 -18.91 -6.00 -2.40
CA SER A 299 -18.02 -5.43 -3.42
C SER A 299 -16.92 -6.41 -3.82
N PHE A 300 -16.55 -6.33 -5.10
CA PHE A 300 -15.38 -6.98 -5.67
C PHE A 300 -14.59 -5.91 -6.41
N ASP A 301 -13.32 -5.80 -6.11
CA ASP A 301 -12.46 -4.79 -6.73
C ASP A 301 -11.18 -5.42 -7.26
N LEU A 302 -10.71 -4.90 -8.38
CA LEU A 302 -9.46 -5.26 -9.04
C LEU A 302 -8.67 -3.98 -9.33
N GLY A 303 -7.42 -3.93 -8.90
CA GLY A 303 -6.48 -2.86 -9.19
C GLY A 303 -5.25 -3.39 -9.90
N ILE A 304 -4.71 -2.62 -10.82
CA ILE A 304 -3.43 -2.89 -11.50
C ILE A 304 -2.63 -1.61 -11.46
N GLN A 305 -1.39 -1.69 -10.97
CA GLN A 305 -0.47 -0.57 -10.87
C GLN A 305 0.92 -0.97 -11.35
N GLN A 306 1.55 -0.13 -12.17
CA GLN A 306 2.94 -0.31 -12.54
C GLN A 306 3.87 -0.11 -11.35
N ASN A 307 4.91 -0.92 -11.25
CA ASN A 307 5.89 -0.84 -10.18
C ASN A 307 6.88 0.32 -10.40
N THR A 308 7.39 0.86 -9.31
CA THR A 308 8.37 1.95 -9.33
C THR A 308 9.75 1.47 -9.77
N TYR A 309 10.19 0.31 -9.27
CA TYR A 309 11.57 -0.18 -9.39
C TYR A 309 11.72 -1.36 -10.35
N SER A 310 10.68 -1.73 -11.04
CA SER A 310 10.71 -2.81 -12.04
C SER A 310 9.72 -2.54 -13.16
N SER A 311 9.89 -3.21 -14.28
CA SER A 311 8.93 -3.19 -15.41
C SER A 311 7.64 -3.96 -15.12
N GLY A 312 7.56 -4.63 -13.96
CA GLY A 312 6.39 -5.42 -13.57
C GLY A 312 5.21 -4.56 -13.13
N THR A 313 4.11 -5.25 -12.85
CA THR A 313 2.87 -4.67 -12.30
C THR A 313 2.51 -5.35 -11.00
N THR A 314 1.88 -4.60 -10.11
CA THR A 314 1.20 -5.12 -8.92
C THR A 314 -0.28 -5.26 -9.24
N VAL A 315 -0.84 -6.43 -9.00
CA VAL A 315 -2.27 -6.71 -9.14
C VAL A 315 -2.85 -6.88 -7.75
N ILE A 316 -3.96 -6.20 -7.46
CA ILE A 316 -4.65 -6.24 -6.18
C ILE A 316 -6.08 -6.66 -6.43
N GLY A 317 -6.51 -7.74 -5.79
CA GLY A 317 -7.90 -8.15 -5.76
C GLY A 317 -8.46 -8.00 -4.35
N SER A 318 -9.70 -7.56 -4.22
CA SER A 318 -10.38 -7.48 -2.93
C SER A 318 -11.86 -7.85 -3.01
N VAL A 319 -12.35 -8.36 -1.89
CA VAL A 319 -13.76 -8.68 -1.67
C VAL A 319 -14.16 -8.02 -0.36
N GLY A 320 -15.25 -7.25 -0.36
CA GLY A 320 -15.75 -6.55 0.80
C GLY A 320 -17.23 -6.76 1.03
N TYR A 321 -17.65 -6.70 2.29
CA TYR A 321 -19.03 -6.67 2.70
C TYR A 321 -19.27 -5.49 3.64
N THR A 322 -20.25 -4.66 3.31
CA THR A 322 -20.60 -3.46 4.07
C THR A 322 -21.99 -3.59 4.67
N ILE A 323 -22.12 -3.26 5.94
CA ILE A 323 -23.40 -3.13 6.65
C ILE A 323 -23.58 -1.66 6.98
N GLN A 324 -24.80 -1.14 6.77
CA GLN A 324 -25.18 0.23 7.13
C GLN A 324 -26.25 0.20 8.23
N PHE A 325 -26.16 1.15 9.17
CA PHE A 325 -27.08 1.27 10.31
C PHE A 325 -27.73 2.65 10.35
#